data_e8004011d6a6f4f22ee2de18c4483320
#
_entry.id   e8004011d6a6f4f22ee2de18c4483320
#
_cell.length_a   1.000
_cell.length_b   1.000
_cell.length_c   1.000
_cell.angle_alpha   90.00
_cell.angle_beta   90.00
_cell.angle_gamma   90.00
#
_symmetry.space_group_name_H-M   'P 1'
#
loop_
_entity.id
_entity.type
_entity.pdbx_description
1 polymer ?
#
loop_
_entity_poly.entity_id
_entity_poly.type
_entity_poly.pdbx_seq_one_letter_code
_entity_poly.pdbx_strand_id
1 'polypeptide(L)'
;MSNGGTRGPVVVTRGDVLTPSARSWLREHRVEVVFPQGEPEKTGGGRQEKGGAARYRTLFGAELHEKPEHMTHLKGNLLVFKDHPRIAFRGYIDLLEAEIVLCQQACVREGYRVLAVELEEVLGFVRRFIRFDVLDEPVGEVRLCGYGPAELREYSHYPEKHFGQPHFMLSYTDSPAVAAVNKVRAVVRQTELAAYQAFRDENGAVAREDIILGLNRLSSLFWIFMIKLKAGKYERT
;
A
#
# COMPACT_ATOMS: atom_id res chain seq x y z
N MET A 1 31.70 -4.87 38.49
CA MET A 1 32.21 -6.12 37.90
C MET A 1 31.12 -6.67 37.01
N SER A 2 31.17 -6.37 35.72
CA SER A 2 30.13 -6.70 34.75
C SER A 2 30.53 -8.02 34.08
N ASN A 3 29.73 -9.07 34.31
CA ASN A 3 29.90 -10.35 33.62
C ASN A 3 29.47 -10.21 32.16
N GLY A 4 30.43 -9.99 31.26
CA GLY A 4 30.30 -10.11 29.84
C GLY A 4 30.28 -11.58 29.43
N GLY A 5 29.10 -12.24 29.52
CA GLY A 5 28.95 -13.56 28.97
C GLY A 5 28.97 -13.49 27.43
N THR A 6 30.06 -14.00 26.83
CA THR A 6 30.11 -14.28 25.39
C THR A 6 29.01 -15.28 25.02
N ARG A 7 27.98 -14.81 24.33
CA ARG A 7 26.96 -15.68 23.79
C ARG A 7 27.58 -16.48 22.65
N GLY A 8 27.46 -17.81 22.71
CA GLY A 8 27.97 -18.71 21.68
C GLY A 8 27.27 -18.47 20.33
N PRO A 9 27.80 -19.02 19.23
CA PRO A 9 27.25 -18.86 17.90
C PRO A 9 25.83 -19.44 17.82
N VAL A 10 24.96 -18.76 17.07
CA VAL A 10 23.61 -19.29 16.77
C VAL A 10 23.72 -20.19 15.55
N VAL A 11 23.36 -21.45 15.73
CA VAL A 11 23.31 -22.44 14.66
C VAL A 11 21.93 -22.35 13.99
N VAL A 12 21.93 -22.03 12.69
CA VAL A 12 20.70 -21.95 11.87
C VAL A 12 20.64 -23.21 11.00
N THR A 13 19.64 -24.06 11.25
CA THR A 13 19.46 -25.32 10.54
C THR A 13 18.56 -25.16 9.31
N ARG A 14 18.53 -26.19 8.46
CA ARG A 14 17.72 -26.19 7.25
C ARG A 14 16.23 -26.23 7.62
N GLY A 15 15.53 -25.10 7.47
CA GLY A 15 14.13 -24.90 7.88
C GLY A 15 13.91 -23.74 8.85
N ASP A 16 14.98 -23.26 9.50
CA ASP A 16 14.90 -22.08 10.35
C ASP A 16 14.83 -20.80 9.52
N VAL A 17 13.90 -19.89 9.89
CA VAL A 17 13.72 -18.61 9.24
C VAL A 17 14.28 -17.50 10.13
N LEU A 18 15.38 -16.87 9.72
CA LEU A 18 15.84 -15.65 10.34
C LEU A 18 15.00 -14.47 9.85
N THR A 19 14.12 -13.98 10.71
CA THR A 19 13.34 -12.76 10.43
C THR A 19 14.26 -11.54 10.30
N PRO A 20 13.85 -10.46 9.60
CA PRO A 20 14.62 -9.22 9.53
C PRO A 20 15.00 -8.67 10.89
N SER A 21 14.08 -8.71 11.86
CA SER A 21 14.34 -8.30 13.25
C SER A 21 15.39 -9.18 13.93
N ALA A 22 15.34 -10.52 13.72
CA ALA A 22 16.33 -11.43 14.26
C ALA A 22 17.72 -11.18 13.65
N ARG A 23 17.81 -10.90 12.35
CA ARG A 23 19.08 -10.55 11.67
C ARG A 23 19.66 -9.24 12.19
N SER A 24 18.83 -8.20 12.38
CA SER A 24 19.25 -6.92 12.95
C SER A 24 19.76 -7.11 14.37
N TRP A 25 19.03 -7.88 15.20
CA TRP A 25 19.42 -8.17 16.56
C TRP A 25 20.76 -8.95 16.65
N LEU A 26 20.94 -9.99 15.81
CA LEU A 26 22.19 -10.76 15.74
C LEU A 26 23.37 -9.89 15.32
N ARG A 27 23.17 -8.97 14.36
CA ARG A 27 24.21 -8.02 13.90
C ARG A 27 24.55 -7.00 14.98
N GLU A 28 23.55 -6.44 15.65
CA GLU A 28 23.72 -5.45 16.72
C GLU A 28 24.47 -6.02 17.93
N HIS A 29 24.22 -7.30 18.26
CA HIS A 29 24.83 -8.00 19.38
C HIS A 29 26.10 -8.79 18.99
N ARG A 30 26.56 -8.64 17.74
CA ARG A 30 27.75 -9.31 17.19
C ARG A 30 27.75 -10.83 17.43
N VAL A 31 26.58 -11.45 17.30
CA VAL A 31 26.43 -12.90 17.45
C VAL A 31 26.76 -13.56 16.11
N GLU A 32 27.71 -14.51 16.15
CA GLU A 32 28.11 -15.28 14.98
C GLU A 32 26.97 -16.25 14.59
N VAL A 33 26.61 -16.30 13.29
CA VAL A 33 25.63 -17.22 12.76
C VAL A 33 26.35 -18.31 11.97
N VAL A 34 26.20 -19.55 12.39
CA VAL A 34 26.81 -20.72 11.76
C VAL A 34 25.76 -21.52 11.01
N PHE A 35 26.00 -21.77 9.74
CA PHE A 35 25.23 -22.68 8.89
C PHE A 35 26.01 -23.99 8.79
N PRO A 36 25.61 -25.09 9.47
CA PRO A 36 26.30 -26.37 9.35
C PRO A 36 26.18 -26.86 7.90
N GLN A 37 27.32 -27.10 7.27
CA GLN A 37 27.35 -27.82 5.98
C GLN A 37 26.99 -29.27 6.25
N GLY A 38 25.83 -29.72 5.72
CA GLY A 38 25.30 -31.05 5.98
C GLY A 38 26.16 -32.17 5.40
N GLU A 39 26.43 -33.18 6.22
CA GLU A 39 26.80 -34.51 5.72
C GLU A 39 25.65 -35.14 4.95
N PRO A 40 25.89 -35.97 3.91
CA PRO A 40 24.84 -36.64 3.15
C PRO A 40 24.15 -37.73 3.99
N GLU A 41 22.91 -37.53 4.37
CA GLU A 41 22.08 -38.53 5.01
C GLU A 41 21.86 -39.73 4.08
N LYS A 42 22.21 -40.93 4.57
CA LYS A 42 21.89 -42.20 3.98
C LYS A 42 20.40 -42.49 4.06
N THR A 43 19.83 -42.77 2.92
CA THR A 43 18.46 -43.17 2.64
C THR A 43 17.89 -44.22 3.56
N GLY A 44 16.78 -43.89 4.21
CA GLY A 44 15.78 -44.82 4.71
C GLY A 44 14.49 -44.62 3.89
N GLY A 45 13.98 -45.69 3.26
CA GLY A 45 12.94 -45.65 2.25
C GLY A 45 11.61 -45.02 2.71
N GLY A 46 11.09 -44.14 1.87
CA GLY A 46 9.75 -43.60 1.98
C GLY A 46 9.35 -42.99 0.66
N ARG A 47 8.38 -43.58 0.00
CA ARG A 47 7.54 -43.15 -1.10
C ARG A 47 8.14 -42.07 -2.02
N GLN A 48 8.57 -42.47 -3.23
CA GLN A 48 8.73 -41.57 -4.37
C GLN A 48 7.39 -40.89 -4.67
N GLU A 49 7.18 -39.70 -4.15
CA GLU A 49 6.23 -38.76 -4.75
C GLU A 49 6.81 -38.31 -6.08
N LYS A 50 6.06 -38.54 -7.14
CA LYS A 50 6.39 -38.07 -8.50
C LYS A 50 6.64 -36.55 -8.43
N GLY A 51 7.90 -36.15 -8.56
CA GLY A 51 8.34 -34.77 -8.57
C GLY A 51 7.71 -33.97 -9.70
N GLY A 52 6.56 -33.36 -9.44
CA GLY A 52 6.04 -32.27 -10.25
C GLY A 52 6.94 -31.05 -10.08
N ALA A 53 7.15 -30.28 -11.16
CA ALA A 53 7.90 -29.03 -11.08
C ALA A 53 7.35 -28.14 -9.96
N ALA A 54 8.24 -27.45 -9.24
CA ALA A 54 7.85 -26.55 -8.16
C ALA A 54 6.82 -25.52 -8.67
N ARG A 55 5.71 -25.40 -7.96
CA ARG A 55 4.57 -24.58 -8.37
C ARG A 55 4.77 -23.11 -8.01
N TYR A 56 5.51 -22.84 -6.94
CA TYR A 56 5.75 -21.50 -6.40
C TYR A 56 7.23 -21.30 -6.06
N ARG A 57 7.66 -20.04 -6.05
CA ARG A 57 8.98 -19.60 -5.58
C ARG A 57 8.83 -18.52 -4.53
N THR A 58 9.76 -18.45 -3.62
CA THR A 58 9.86 -17.34 -2.65
C THR A 58 10.92 -16.33 -3.09
N LEU A 59 10.90 -15.11 -2.52
CA LEU A 59 11.95 -14.11 -2.74
C LEU A 59 13.36 -14.61 -2.39
N PHE A 60 13.46 -15.62 -1.52
CA PHE A 60 14.74 -16.20 -1.09
C PHE A 60 15.14 -17.43 -1.94
N GLY A 61 14.42 -17.70 -3.03
CA GLY A 61 14.72 -18.79 -3.96
C GLY A 61 14.22 -20.17 -3.53
N ALA A 62 13.52 -20.30 -2.40
CA ALA A 62 12.92 -21.57 -2.01
C ALA A 62 11.78 -21.95 -2.96
N GLU A 63 11.72 -23.22 -3.34
CA GLU A 63 10.67 -23.78 -4.19
C GLU A 63 9.63 -24.49 -3.34
N LEU A 64 8.34 -24.23 -3.60
CA LEU A 64 7.23 -24.78 -2.87
C LEU A 64 6.23 -25.45 -3.82
N HIS A 65 5.65 -26.57 -3.40
CA HIS A 65 4.59 -27.27 -4.11
C HIS A 65 3.20 -26.75 -3.72
N GLU A 66 3.05 -26.28 -2.49
CA GLU A 66 1.82 -25.74 -1.94
C GLU A 66 2.06 -24.32 -1.37
N LYS A 67 1.03 -23.48 -1.45
CA LYS A 67 1.08 -22.13 -0.90
C LYS A 67 0.71 -22.16 0.59
N PRO A 68 1.65 -21.80 1.51
CA PRO A 68 1.32 -21.68 2.92
C PRO A 68 0.31 -20.54 3.18
N GLU A 69 -0.56 -20.69 4.21
CA GLU A 69 -1.57 -19.69 4.55
C GLU A 69 -0.99 -18.31 4.93
N HIS A 70 0.21 -18.28 5.52
CA HIS A 70 0.90 -17.03 5.90
C HIS A 70 1.61 -16.35 4.73
N MET A 71 1.54 -16.91 3.52
CA MET A 71 2.12 -16.36 2.30
C MET A 71 1.05 -15.98 1.27
N THR A 72 1.41 -15.07 0.37
CA THR A 72 0.55 -14.61 -0.71
C THR A 72 1.37 -14.31 -1.97
N HIS A 73 0.69 -14.21 -3.11
CA HIS A 73 1.33 -13.89 -4.38
C HIS A 73 1.77 -12.42 -4.42
N LEU A 74 3.04 -12.20 -4.71
CA LEU A 74 3.54 -10.87 -5.05
C LEU A 74 3.30 -10.59 -6.54
N LYS A 75 3.79 -11.50 -7.40
CA LYS A 75 3.66 -11.43 -8.87
C LYS A 75 3.80 -12.85 -9.47
N GLY A 76 2.87 -13.26 -10.30
CA GLY A 76 2.89 -14.61 -10.90
C GLY A 76 2.95 -15.70 -9.83
N ASN A 77 3.96 -16.57 -9.91
CA ASN A 77 4.18 -17.65 -8.95
C ASN A 77 5.12 -17.28 -7.79
N LEU A 78 5.53 -16.00 -7.69
CA LEU A 78 6.37 -15.50 -6.61
C LEU A 78 5.55 -15.24 -5.36
N LEU A 79 5.89 -15.92 -4.26
CA LEU A 79 5.26 -15.77 -2.97
C LEU A 79 6.10 -14.91 -2.01
N VAL A 80 5.38 -14.14 -1.20
CA VAL A 80 5.90 -13.35 -0.08
C VAL A 80 5.07 -13.59 1.17
N PHE A 81 5.60 -13.23 2.32
CA PHE A 81 4.81 -13.18 3.56
C PHE A 81 3.71 -12.11 3.47
N LYS A 82 2.61 -12.32 4.18
CA LYS A 82 1.46 -11.39 4.16
C LYS A 82 1.77 -10.00 4.71
N ASP A 83 2.84 -9.85 5.49
CA ASP A 83 3.34 -8.57 6.03
C ASP A 83 4.30 -7.82 5.08
N HIS A 84 4.54 -8.37 3.88
CA HIS A 84 5.39 -7.71 2.89
C HIS A 84 4.84 -6.30 2.54
N PRO A 85 5.70 -5.24 2.46
CA PRO A 85 5.23 -3.86 2.26
C PRO A 85 4.32 -3.66 1.03
N ARG A 86 4.59 -4.35 -0.09
CA ARG A 86 3.70 -4.28 -1.27
C ARG A 86 2.33 -4.94 -1.03
N ILE A 87 2.25 -5.92 -0.15
CA ILE A 87 0.97 -6.54 0.24
C ILE A 87 0.20 -5.60 1.18
N ALA A 88 0.89 -4.97 2.13
CA ALA A 88 0.31 -3.94 2.97
C ALA A 88 -0.25 -2.76 2.13
N PHE A 89 0.52 -2.29 1.13
CA PHE A 89 0.06 -1.27 0.18
C PHE A 89 -1.24 -1.68 -0.53
N ARG A 90 -1.33 -2.92 -1.04
CA ARG A 90 -2.56 -3.45 -1.67
C ARG A 90 -3.74 -3.46 -0.71
N GLY A 91 -3.51 -3.81 0.57
CA GLY A 91 -4.54 -3.75 1.61
C GLY A 91 -5.04 -2.32 1.86
N TYR A 92 -4.17 -1.31 1.75
CA TYR A 92 -4.59 0.09 1.82
C TYR A 92 -5.37 0.54 0.58
N ILE A 93 -5.09 -0.02 -0.60
CA ILE A 93 -5.92 0.23 -1.80
C ILE A 93 -7.34 -0.33 -1.59
N ASP A 94 -7.48 -1.58 -1.09
CA ASP A 94 -8.78 -2.17 -0.76
C ASP A 94 -9.56 -1.31 0.25
N LEU A 95 -8.90 -0.83 1.30
CA LEU A 95 -9.50 0.07 2.28
C LEU A 95 -9.96 1.38 1.63
N LEU A 96 -9.14 1.96 0.77
CA LEU A 96 -9.45 3.20 0.06
C LEU A 96 -10.67 3.02 -0.86
N GLU A 97 -10.77 1.92 -1.58
CA GLU A 97 -11.94 1.59 -2.40
C GLU A 97 -13.22 1.52 -1.55
N ALA A 98 -13.18 0.81 -0.43
CA ALA A 98 -14.32 0.70 0.48
C ALA A 98 -14.76 2.07 1.04
N GLU A 99 -13.81 2.92 1.45
CA GLU A 99 -14.11 4.25 1.97
C GLU A 99 -14.66 5.20 0.90
N ILE A 100 -14.23 5.09 -0.37
CA ILE A 100 -14.81 5.84 -1.48
C ILE A 100 -16.28 5.46 -1.67
N VAL A 101 -16.61 4.17 -1.66
CA VAL A 101 -18.00 3.70 -1.78
C VAL A 101 -18.88 4.23 -0.63
N LEU A 102 -18.38 4.20 0.60
CA LEU A 102 -19.10 4.78 1.76
C LEU A 102 -19.29 6.29 1.61
N CYS A 103 -18.29 7.00 1.08
CA CYS A 103 -18.37 8.42 0.78
C CYS A 103 -19.42 8.72 -0.30
N GLN A 104 -19.47 7.95 -1.39
CA GLN A 104 -20.50 8.07 -2.43
C GLN A 104 -21.90 7.94 -1.82
N GLN A 105 -22.13 6.93 -0.97
CA GLN A 105 -23.41 6.74 -0.30
C GLN A 105 -23.78 7.92 0.61
N ALA A 106 -22.81 8.52 1.32
CA ALA A 106 -23.04 9.71 2.13
C ALA A 106 -23.42 10.92 1.25
N CYS A 107 -22.72 11.10 0.12
CA CYS A 107 -23.02 12.16 -0.85
C CYS A 107 -24.43 12.00 -1.46
N VAL A 108 -24.80 10.79 -1.85
CA VAL A 108 -26.15 10.51 -2.40
C VAL A 108 -27.25 10.81 -1.39
N ARG A 109 -27.06 10.40 -0.12
CA ARG A 109 -28.02 10.68 0.96
C ARG A 109 -28.26 12.16 1.21
N GLU A 110 -27.23 12.99 0.98
CA GLU A 110 -27.34 14.46 1.11
C GLU A 110 -27.73 15.17 -0.19
N GLY A 111 -28.01 14.42 -1.27
CA GLY A 111 -28.40 14.95 -2.58
C GLY A 111 -27.25 15.36 -3.48
N TYR A 112 -25.98 15.12 -3.12
CA TYR A 112 -24.82 15.49 -3.94
C TYR A 112 -24.51 14.42 -5.03
N ARG A 113 -25.47 14.18 -5.93
CA ARG A 113 -25.36 13.14 -6.97
C ARG A 113 -24.20 13.38 -7.94
N VAL A 114 -23.94 14.62 -8.31
CA VAL A 114 -22.83 14.99 -9.20
C VAL A 114 -21.48 14.56 -8.57
N LEU A 115 -21.28 14.87 -7.28
CA LEU A 115 -20.07 14.43 -6.57
C LEU A 115 -19.97 12.90 -6.48
N ALA A 116 -21.09 12.20 -6.29
CA ALA A 116 -21.07 10.74 -6.27
C ALA A 116 -20.63 10.13 -7.62
N VAL A 117 -20.96 10.76 -8.75
CA VAL A 117 -20.48 10.39 -10.10
C VAL A 117 -19.00 10.72 -10.27
N GLU A 118 -18.54 11.89 -9.82
CA GLU A 118 -17.10 12.22 -9.82
C GLU A 118 -16.30 11.21 -8.97
N LEU A 119 -16.84 10.78 -7.83
CA LEU A 119 -16.22 9.74 -7.00
C LEU A 119 -16.18 8.36 -7.67
N GLU A 120 -17.10 8.02 -8.57
CA GLU A 120 -17.02 6.78 -9.36
C GLU A 120 -15.86 6.79 -10.35
N GLU A 121 -15.58 7.92 -10.99
CA GLU A 121 -14.38 8.09 -11.83
C GLU A 121 -13.11 7.88 -10.99
N VAL A 122 -13.07 8.48 -9.79
CA VAL A 122 -11.97 8.31 -8.84
C VAL A 122 -11.80 6.86 -8.41
N LEU A 123 -12.89 6.16 -8.10
CA LEU A 123 -12.88 4.74 -7.74
C LEU A 123 -12.29 3.88 -8.87
N GLY A 124 -12.68 4.16 -10.12
CA GLY A 124 -12.13 3.52 -11.31
C GLY A 124 -10.60 3.74 -11.43
N PHE A 125 -10.12 4.93 -11.07
CA PHE A 125 -8.69 5.21 -11.05
C PHE A 125 -7.97 4.45 -9.92
N VAL A 126 -8.53 4.41 -8.71
CA VAL A 126 -7.95 3.72 -7.55
C VAL A 126 -7.80 2.22 -7.81
N ARG A 127 -8.81 1.57 -8.41
CA ARG A 127 -8.77 0.14 -8.79
C ARG A 127 -7.60 -0.21 -9.70
N ARG A 128 -7.11 0.73 -10.50
CA ARG A 128 -5.96 0.50 -11.38
C ARG A 128 -4.63 0.39 -10.63
N PHE A 129 -4.51 0.88 -9.38
CA PHE A 129 -3.25 0.82 -8.63
C PHE A 129 -2.78 -0.61 -8.37
N ILE A 130 -3.70 -1.56 -8.18
CA ILE A 130 -3.34 -2.99 -8.07
C ILE A 130 -2.69 -3.47 -9.37
N ARG A 131 -3.22 -3.07 -10.51
CA ARG A 131 -2.67 -3.42 -11.83
C ARG A 131 -1.31 -2.75 -12.05
N PHE A 132 -1.17 -1.47 -11.72
CA PHE A 132 0.11 -0.75 -11.80
C PHE A 132 1.19 -1.42 -10.95
N ASP A 133 0.84 -1.93 -9.76
CA ASP A 133 1.76 -2.66 -8.91
C ASP A 133 2.08 -4.07 -9.43
N VAL A 134 1.08 -4.86 -9.82
CA VAL A 134 1.27 -6.28 -10.19
C VAL A 134 1.93 -6.43 -11.55
N LEU A 135 1.57 -5.59 -12.53
CA LEU A 135 2.04 -5.66 -13.91
C LEU A 135 3.20 -4.70 -14.21
N ASP A 136 3.64 -3.92 -13.22
CA ASP A 136 4.65 -2.85 -13.38
C ASP A 136 4.27 -1.83 -14.48
N GLU A 137 2.97 -1.65 -14.74
CA GLU A 137 2.47 -0.65 -15.69
C GLU A 137 2.65 0.76 -15.12
N PRO A 138 3.02 1.76 -15.94
CA PRO A 138 3.11 3.14 -15.48
C PRO A 138 1.71 3.71 -15.20
N VAL A 139 1.61 4.58 -14.20
CA VAL A 139 0.35 5.29 -13.87
C VAL A 139 -0.07 6.23 -15.00
N GLY A 140 0.90 6.80 -15.70
CA GLY A 140 0.66 7.78 -16.75
C GLY A 140 0.27 9.17 -16.20
N GLU A 141 -0.29 10.01 -17.05
CA GLU A 141 -0.79 11.33 -16.65
C GLU A 141 -2.06 11.19 -15.79
N VAL A 142 -2.03 11.80 -14.60
CA VAL A 142 -3.19 11.80 -13.68
C VAL A 142 -4.15 12.91 -14.10
N ARG A 143 -5.20 12.55 -14.84
CA ARG A 143 -6.31 13.44 -15.17
C ARG A 143 -7.59 12.88 -14.59
N LEU A 144 -8.23 13.62 -13.67
CA LEU A 144 -9.39 13.19 -12.91
C LEU A 144 -10.42 14.31 -12.79
N CYS A 145 -11.68 14.00 -13.01
CA CYS A 145 -12.80 14.94 -12.89
C CYS A 145 -12.56 16.26 -13.65
N GLY A 146 -11.94 16.16 -14.82
CA GLY A 146 -11.60 17.30 -15.67
C GLY A 146 -10.32 18.05 -15.28
N TYR A 147 -9.65 17.72 -14.16
CA TYR A 147 -8.44 18.38 -13.71
C TYR A 147 -7.18 17.61 -14.10
N GLY A 148 -6.20 18.30 -14.69
CA GLY A 148 -4.85 17.79 -14.91
C GLY A 148 -3.93 17.96 -13.68
N PRO A 149 -2.69 17.42 -13.73
CA PRO A 149 -1.79 17.39 -12.56
C PRO A 149 -1.42 18.79 -12.04
N ALA A 150 -1.27 19.78 -12.94
CA ALA A 150 -0.96 21.16 -12.59
C ALA A 150 -2.15 21.84 -11.90
N GLU A 151 -3.35 21.65 -12.44
CA GLU A 151 -4.60 22.19 -11.88
C GLU A 151 -4.91 21.60 -10.51
N LEU A 152 -4.75 20.27 -10.34
CA LEU A 152 -4.92 19.61 -9.05
C LEU A 152 -4.00 20.20 -7.98
N ARG A 153 -2.76 20.51 -8.36
CA ARG A 153 -1.80 21.17 -7.46
C ARG A 153 -2.21 22.60 -7.17
N GLU A 154 -2.43 23.43 -8.21
CA GLU A 154 -2.74 24.85 -8.05
C GLU A 154 -4.04 25.05 -7.26
N TYR A 155 -5.11 24.36 -7.63
CA TYR A 155 -6.44 24.55 -7.03
C TYR A 155 -6.48 24.08 -5.58
N SER A 156 -5.71 23.05 -5.22
CA SER A 156 -5.60 22.61 -3.83
C SER A 156 -4.77 23.58 -2.95
N HIS A 157 -3.82 24.32 -3.55
CA HIS A 157 -2.98 25.28 -2.84
C HIS A 157 -3.60 26.69 -2.74
N TYR A 158 -4.39 27.08 -3.75
CA TYR A 158 -4.99 28.41 -3.85
C TYR A 158 -6.54 28.34 -3.99
N PRO A 159 -7.23 27.66 -3.06
CA PRO A 159 -8.66 27.39 -3.22
C PRO A 159 -9.52 28.65 -3.20
N GLU A 160 -9.14 29.68 -2.45
CA GLU A 160 -9.85 30.94 -2.40
C GLU A 160 -9.87 31.64 -3.77
N LYS A 161 -8.73 31.64 -4.48
CA LYS A 161 -8.61 32.20 -5.83
C LYS A 161 -9.54 31.54 -6.83
N HIS A 162 -9.71 30.21 -6.74
CA HIS A 162 -10.43 29.41 -7.76
C HIS A 162 -11.89 29.13 -7.39
N PHE A 163 -12.19 29.03 -6.10
CA PHE A 163 -13.52 28.61 -5.63
C PHE A 163 -14.20 29.65 -4.71
N GLY A 164 -13.48 30.72 -4.33
CA GLY A 164 -13.98 31.71 -3.38
C GLY A 164 -14.07 31.20 -1.93
N GLN A 165 -13.46 30.06 -1.65
CA GLN A 165 -13.45 29.42 -0.34
C GLN A 165 -12.01 29.27 0.15
N PRO A 166 -11.61 29.92 1.26
CA PRO A 166 -10.27 29.73 1.82
C PRO A 166 -10.09 28.36 2.42
N HIS A 167 -8.85 28.03 2.82
CA HIS A 167 -8.56 26.86 3.64
C HIS A 167 -9.37 26.91 4.94
N PHE A 168 -9.87 25.77 5.38
CA PHE A 168 -10.68 25.66 6.57
C PHE A 168 -10.30 24.45 7.42
N MET A 169 -10.66 24.49 8.69
CA MET A 169 -10.62 23.35 9.60
C MET A 169 -12.00 22.72 9.68
N LEU A 170 -12.06 21.38 9.65
CA LEU A 170 -13.33 20.67 9.83
C LEU A 170 -13.83 20.82 11.26
N SER A 171 -15.15 20.89 11.37
CA SER A 171 -15.89 20.88 12.63
C SER A 171 -16.98 19.80 12.59
N TYR A 172 -17.47 19.42 13.75
CA TYR A 172 -18.66 18.55 13.87
C TYR A 172 -19.94 19.16 13.28
N THR A 173 -19.93 20.45 13.00
CA THR A 173 -21.03 21.18 12.35
C THR A 173 -20.99 21.09 10.83
N ASP A 174 -19.90 20.56 10.24
CA ASP A 174 -19.83 20.33 8.82
C ASP A 174 -20.76 19.17 8.40
N SER A 175 -21.17 19.17 7.13
CA SER A 175 -22.08 18.14 6.65
C SER A 175 -21.41 16.75 6.65
N PRO A 176 -22.19 15.67 6.79
CA PRO A 176 -21.69 14.30 6.67
C PRO A 176 -20.92 14.03 5.37
N ALA A 177 -21.32 14.64 4.24
CA ALA A 177 -20.58 14.52 2.98
C ALA A 177 -19.18 15.11 3.08
N VAL A 178 -19.01 16.31 3.65
CA VAL A 178 -17.69 16.93 3.87
C VAL A 178 -16.81 16.06 4.77
N ALA A 179 -17.40 15.54 5.86
CA ALA A 179 -16.67 14.64 6.78
C ALA A 179 -16.26 13.33 6.11
N ALA A 180 -17.15 12.73 5.27
CA ALA A 180 -16.86 11.51 4.52
C ALA A 180 -15.73 11.74 3.50
N VAL A 181 -15.78 12.83 2.73
CA VAL A 181 -14.71 13.20 1.78
C VAL A 181 -13.37 13.39 2.50
N ASN A 182 -13.36 14.04 3.68
CA ASN A 182 -12.13 14.18 4.47
C ASN A 182 -11.61 12.83 4.98
N LYS A 183 -12.48 11.90 5.37
CA LYS A 183 -12.09 10.54 5.76
C LYS A 183 -11.34 9.85 4.62
N VAL A 184 -11.90 9.88 3.40
CA VAL A 184 -11.24 9.31 2.22
C VAL A 184 -9.89 9.99 1.97
N ARG A 185 -9.83 11.33 2.03
CA ARG A 185 -8.58 12.07 1.88
C ARG A 185 -7.50 11.60 2.88
N ALA A 186 -7.88 11.36 4.14
CA ALA A 186 -6.95 10.85 5.14
C ALA A 186 -6.46 9.42 4.81
N VAL A 187 -7.34 8.55 4.31
CA VAL A 187 -6.98 7.20 3.87
C VAL A 187 -6.07 7.24 2.63
N VAL A 188 -6.32 8.14 1.67
CA VAL A 188 -5.40 8.35 0.53
C VAL A 188 -3.97 8.66 1.02
N ARG A 189 -3.83 9.54 2.02
CA ARG A 189 -2.52 9.89 2.58
C ARG A 189 -1.84 8.71 3.29
N GLN A 190 -2.61 7.86 3.97
CA GLN A 190 -2.07 6.62 4.55
C GLN A 190 -1.64 5.64 3.45
N THR A 191 -2.42 5.53 2.37
CA THR A 191 -2.09 4.71 1.20
C THR A 191 -0.81 5.21 0.50
N GLU A 192 -0.63 6.54 0.39
CA GLU A 192 0.60 7.16 -0.14
C GLU A 192 1.83 6.78 0.71
N LEU A 193 1.71 6.84 2.04
CA LEU A 193 2.79 6.42 2.95
C LEU A 193 3.09 4.91 2.83
N ALA A 194 2.06 4.08 2.69
CA ALA A 194 2.25 2.64 2.46
C ALA A 194 2.93 2.36 1.11
N ALA A 195 2.57 3.11 0.05
CA ALA A 195 3.25 3.04 -1.24
C ALA A 195 4.73 3.44 -1.11
N TYR A 196 5.03 4.52 -0.40
CA TYR A 196 6.41 4.93 -0.13
C TYR A 196 7.20 3.82 0.57
N GLN A 197 6.64 3.17 1.59
CA GLN A 197 7.28 2.03 2.26
C GLN A 197 7.47 0.82 1.35
N ALA A 198 6.52 0.60 0.42
CA ALA A 198 6.54 -0.54 -0.50
C ALA A 198 7.60 -0.41 -1.61
N PHE A 199 7.91 0.82 -2.02
CA PHE A 199 8.71 1.09 -3.21
C PHE A 199 10.04 1.81 -2.94
N ARG A 200 10.33 2.20 -1.71
CA ARG A 200 11.66 2.74 -1.34
C ARG A 200 12.66 1.61 -1.12
N ASP A 201 13.91 1.87 -1.49
CA ASP A 201 15.06 1.05 -1.11
C ASP A 201 15.64 1.46 0.27
N GLU A 202 16.72 0.80 0.66
CA GLU A 202 17.41 1.07 1.92
C GLU A 202 18.04 2.47 1.99
N ASN A 203 18.33 3.10 0.85
CA ASN A 203 18.89 4.44 0.73
C ASN A 203 17.82 5.53 0.60
N GLY A 204 16.54 5.14 0.54
CA GLY A 204 15.42 6.06 0.39
C GLY A 204 15.07 6.41 -1.07
N ALA A 205 15.76 5.83 -2.06
CA ALA A 205 15.37 5.99 -3.46
C ALA A 205 14.07 5.22 -3.74
N VAL A 206 13.20 5.79 -4.57
CA VAL A 206 11.86 5.27 -4.82
C VAL A 206 11.76 4.72 -6.23
N ALA A 207 11.44 3.44 -6.36
CA ALA A 207 11.31 2.77 -7.65
C ALA A 207 10.03 3.14 -8.42
N ARG A 208 8.96 3.55 -7.70
CA ARG A 208 7.64 3.84 -8.28
C ARG A 208 7.13 5.22 -7.85
N GLU A 209 7.88 6.28 -8.19
CA GLU A 209 7.50 7.67 -7.95
C GLU A 209 6.16 8.03 -8.61
N ASP A 210 5.83 7.40 -9.73
CA ASP A 210 4.57 7.58 -10.45
C ASP A 210 3.35 7.19 -9.59
N ILE A 211 3.43 6.08 -8.84
CA ILE A 211 2.38 5.65 -7.91
C ILE A 211 2.22 6.66 -6.77
N ILE A 212 3.33 7.11 -6.18
CA ILE A 212 3.31 8.10 -5.09
C ILE A 212 2.73 9.43 -5.60
N LEU A 213 3.16 9.89 -6.77
CA LEU A 213 2.63 11.10 -7.38
C LEU A 213 1.13 10.99 -7.65
N GLY A 214 0.66 9.84 -8.16
CA GLY A 214 -0.76 9.58 -8.42
C GLY A 214 -1.60 9.71 -7.14
N LEU A 215 -1.15 9.09 -6.05
CA LEU A 215 -1.83 9.17 -4.75
C LEU A 215 -1.77 10.59 -4.16
N ASN A 216 -0.66 11.29 -4.31
CA ASN A 216 -0.54 12.68 -3.87
C ASN A 216 -1.53 13.59 -4.61
N ARG A 217 -1.67 13.44 -5.93
CA ARG A 217 -2.67 14.19 -6.72
C ARG A 217 -4.10 13.82 -6.34
N LEU A 218 -4.33 12.57 -6.01
CA LEU A 218 -5.62 12.11 -5.50
C LEU A 218 -5.98 12.79 -4.17
N SER A 219 -5.04 12.90 -3.24
CA SER A 219 -5.22 13.66 -1.99
C SER A 219 -5.58 15.13 -2.25
N SER A 220 -4.96 15.77 -3.25
CA SER A 220 -5.28 17.15 -3.69
C SER A 220 -6.71 17.23 -4.23
N LEU A 221 -7.16 16.26 -5.03
CA LEU A 221 -8.52 16.22 -5.55
C LEU A 221 -9.58 16.12 -4.45
N PHE A 222 -9.37 15.25 -3.45
CA PHE A 222 -10.31 15.16 -2.32
C PHE A 222 -10.37 16.46 -1.52
N TRP A 223 -9.25 17.19 -1.40
CA TRP A 223 -9.27 18.52 -0.81
C TRP A 223 -10.10 19.51 -1.65
N ILE A 224 -9.97 19.49 -2.97
CA ILE A 224 -10.79 20.30 -3.90
C ILE A 224 -12.27 19.96 -3.75
N PHE A 225 -12.65 18.69 -3.63
CA PHE A 225 -14.04 18.30 -3.38
C PHE A 225 -14.60 18.89 -2.08
N MET A 226 -13.81 18.88 -1.00
CA MET A 226 -14.22 19.51 0.26
C MET A 226 -14.40 21.03 0.12
N ILE A 227 -13.50 21.71 -0.59
CA ILE A 227 -13.62 23.14 -0.89
C ILE A 227 -14.88 23.43 -1.73
N LYS A 228 -15.12 22.66 -2.78
CA LYS A 228 -16.32 22.80 -3.63
C LYS A 228 -17.62 22.61 -2.83
N LEU A 229 -17.66 21.61 -1.95
CA LEU A 229 -18.79 21.39 -1.04
C LEU A 229 -19.04 22.61 -0.13
N LYS A 230 -18.01 23.13 0.51
CA LYS A 230 -18.09 24.31 1.40
C LYS A 230 -18.45 25.59 0.64
N ALA A 231 -17.99 25.73 -0.59
CA ALA A 231 -18.29 26.86 -1.48
C ALA A 231 -19.70 26.74 -2.13
N GLY A 232 -20.48 25.69 -1.85
CA GLY A 232 -21.78 25.49 -2.46
C GLY A 232 -21.73 25.26 -4.00
N LYS A 233 -20.62 24.72 -4.51
CA LYS A 233 -20.43 24.44 -5.96
C LYS A 233 -21.06 23.11 -6.41
N TYR A 234 -21.61 22.34 -5.49
CA TYR A 234 -22.41 21.15 -5.76
C TYR A 234 -23.87 21.45 -5.44
N GLU A 235 -24.74 21.32 -6.43
CA GLU A 235 -26.18 21.41 -6.24
C GLU A 235 -26.71 20.13 -5.58
N ARG A 236 -27.70 20.27 -4.71
CA ARG A 236 -28.43 19.15 -4.11
C ARG A 236 -29.61 18.79 -5.02
N THR A 237 -29.67 17.52 -5.44
CA THR A 237 -30.73 16.95 -6.30
C THR A 237 -31.35 15.70 -5.71
#